data_8de7e7eedca4070171ff14dc14a54619
#
_entry.id   8de7e7eedca4070171ff14dc14a54619
#
_cell.length_a   1.000
_cell.length_b   1.000
_cell.length_c   1.000
_cell.angle_alpha   90.00
_cell.angle_beta   90.00
_cell.angle_gamma   90.00
#
_symmetry.space_group_name_H-M   'P 1'
#
loop_
_entity.id
_entity.type
_entity.pdbx_description
1 polymer ?
#
loop_
_entity_poly.entity_id
_entity_poly.type
_entity_poly.pdbx_seq_one_letter_code
_entity_poly.pdbx_strand_id
1 'polypeptide(L)'
;AMHWADFAAQTLSKRGKKHIIASGITPSGEFHIGHLREILTGDMVTRACKDAGLDAESVFIVDSADPLRKVYPFLSDEYEKYIGCPLATIPAPDENGRPGNDGRSYSQHFLEPFLAALEQIDVKPRIIDNYTSYSEGKFAEKSRIACEKADEIREIIERVSSRELAPDWFPFNPYGHNGSLDGVTVTGYEWP
;
A
#
# COMPACT_ATOMS: atom_id res chain seq x y z
N ALA A 1 -10.59 29.74 -17.29
CA ALA A 1 -10.83 28.98 -16.06
C ALA A 1 -9.53 28.23 -15.71
N MET A 2 -9.14 28.24 -14.46
CA MET A 2 -7.95 27.53 -14.00
C MET A 2 -8.28 26.03 -13.86
N HIS A 3 -7.37 25.16 -14.27
CA HIS A 3 -7.52 23.73 -14.10
C HIS A 3 -7.39 23.36 -12.60
N TRP A 4 -8.10 22.35 -12.14
CA TRP A 4 -8.09 21.97 -10.72
C TRP A 4 -6.69 21.60 -10.19
N ALA A 5 -5.84 20.98 -11.02
CA ALA A 5 -4.46 20.62 -10.62
C ALA A 5 -3.59 21.87 -10.42
N ASP A 6 -3.79 22.93 -11.22
CA ASP A 6 -3.09 24.21 -11.03
C ASP A 6 -3.53 24.89 -9.74
N PHE A 7 -4.81 24.79 -9.39
CA PHE A 7 -5.30 25.27 -8.10
C PHE A 7 -4.68 24.49 -6.92
N ALA A 8 -4.55 23.16 -7.07
CA ALA A 8 -3.85 22.34 -6.07
C ALA A 8 -2.37 22.75 -5.93
N ALA A 9 -1.67 22.96 -7.05
CA ALA A 9 -0.28 23.42 -7.06
C ALA A 9 -0.13 24.79 -6.39
N GLN A 10 -1.04 25.75 -6.64
CA GLN A 10 -1.05 27.05 -5.95
C GLN A 10 -1.29 26.90 -4.44
N THR A 11 -2.09 25.95 -4.02
CA THR A 11 -2.33 25.67 -2.60
C THR A 11 -1.07 25.09 -1.95
N LEU A 12 -0.41 24.15 -2.65
CA LEU A 12 0.82 23.52 -2.21
C LEU A 12 2.00 24.52 -2.13
N SER A 13 2.09 25.48 -3.05
CA SER A 13 3.15 26.50 -3.04
C SER A 13 3.18 27.34 -1.74
N LYS A 14 2.04 27.48 -1.07
CA LYS A 14 1.93 28.16 0.24
C LYS A 14 2.50 27.33 1.40
N ARG A 15 2.72 26.01 1.20
CA ARG A 15 3.24 25.09 2.21
C ARG A 15 4.75 24.87 2.09
N GLY A 16 5.37 25.33 1.01
CA GLY A 16 6.80 25.18 0.74
C GLY A 16 7.10 24.89 -0.72
N LYS A 17 8.37 24.58 -0.98
CA LYS A 17 8.83 24.31 -2.36
C LYS A 17 8.91 22.84 -2.72
N LYS A 18 9.06 21.94 -1.72
CA LYS A 18 9.25 20.49 -1.94
C LYS A 18 8.01 19.73 -1.54
N HIS A 19 7.50 18.89 -2.46
CA HIS A 19 6.28 18.09 -2.27
C HIS A 19 6.45 16.67 -2.76
N ILE A 20 5.90 15.73 -2.02
CA ILE A 20 5.72 14.34 -2.42
C ILE A 20 4.21 14.12 -2.61
N ILE A 21 3.83 13.74 -3.81
CA ILE A 21 2.44 13.44 -4.17
C ILE A 21 2.32 11.92 -4.18
N ALA A 22 1.73 11.36 -3.14
CA ALA A 22 1.65 9.92 -2.95
C ALA A 22 0.27 9.37 -3.32
N SER A 23 0.26 8.20 -3.93
CA SER A 23 -0.89 7.32 -4.13
C SER A 23 -0.52 5.92 -3.64
N GLY A 24 -1.51 5.08 -3.34
CA GLY A 24 -1.26 3.74 -2.84
C GLY A 24 -2.36 2.76 -3.24
N ILE A 25 -1.97 1.57 -3.67
CA ILE A 25 -2.90 0.52 -4.11
C ILE A 25 -2.42 -0.84 -3.63
N THR A 26 -3.35 -1.65 -3.12
CA THR A 26 -3.14 -3.07 -2.82
C THR A 26 -3.33 -3.90 -4.08
N PRO A 27 -2.33 -4.67 -4.54
CA PRO A 27 -2.41 -5.50 -5.74
C PRO A 27 -3.17 -6.81 -5.47
N SER A 28 -4.44 -6.71 -5.05
CA SER A 28 -5.29 -7.83 -4.64
C SER A 28 -6.02 -8.53 -5.80
N GLY A 29 -5.92 -8.01 -7.01
CA GLY A 29 -6.55 -8.52 -8.22
C GLY A 29 -6.25 -7.61 -9.41
N GLU A 30 -6.94 -7.84 -10.54
CA GLU A 30 -6.76 -7.03 -11.74
C GLU A 30 -6.98 -5.53 -11.47
N PHE A 31 -6.06 -4.73 -11.98
CA PHE A 31 -6.19 -3.28 -11.92
C PHE A 31 -7.22 -2.80 -12.97
N HIS A 32 -8.01 -1.82 -12.58
CA HIS A 32 -9.05 -1.25 -13.42
C HIS A 32 -8.97 0.28 -13.47
N ILE A 33 -9.85 0.90 -14.24
CA ILE A 33 -9.88 2.37 -14.44
C ILE A 33 -9.95 3.18 -13.12
N GLY A 34 -10.53 2.61 -12.06
CA GLY A 34 -10.56 3.24 -10.75
C GLY A 34 -9.17 3.43 -10.14
N HIS A 35 -8.30 2.42 -10.27
CA HIS A 35 -6.90 2.48 -9.83
C HIS A 35 -6.10 3.47 -10.70
N LEU A 36 -6.32 3.43 -12.02
CA LEU A 36 -5.68 4.37 -12.94
C LEU A 36 -6.03 5.81 -12.60
N ARG A 37 -7.31 6.09 -12.26
CA ARG A 37 -7.74 7.43 -11.85
C ARG A 37 -6.98 7.96 -10.65
N GLU A 38 -6.70 7.11 -9.66
CA GLU A 38 -5.93 7.51 -8.47
C GLU A 38 -4.51 7.95 -8.86
N ILE A 39 -3.81 7.12 -9.62
CA ILE A 39 -2.44 7.43 -10.05
C ILE A 39 -2.41 8.68 -10.94
N LEU A 40 -3.32 8.79 -11.91
CA LEU A 40 -3.40 9.96 -12.78
C LEU A 40 -3.70 11.25 -12.03
N THR A 41 -4.53 11.19 -10.98
CA THR A 41 -4.80 12.36 -10.13
C THR A 41 -3.49 12.86 -9.49
N GLY A 42 -2.68 11.96 -8.94
CA GLY A 42 -1.36 12.28 -8.37
C GLY A 42 -0.39 12.82 -9.42
N ASP A 43 -0.33 12.20 -10.60
CA ASP A 43 0.54 12.63 -11.69
C ASP A 43 0.18 14.03 -12.18
N MET A 44 -1.10 14.33 -12.37
CA MET A 44 -1.56 15.66 -12.80
C MET A 44 -1.20 16.75 -11.80
N VAL A 45 -1.34 16.50 -10.49
CA VAL A 45 -0.91 17.45 -9.46
C VAL A 45 0.62 17.62 -9.47
N THR A 46 1.36 16.53 -9.65
CA THR A 46 2.82 16.57 -9.73
C THR A 46 3.29 17.41 -10.91
N ARG A 47 2.70 17.22 -12.11
CA ARG A 47 3.02 18.03 -13.30
C ARG A 47 2.69 19.50 -13.07
N ALA A 48 1.51 19.82 -12.56
CA ALA A 48 1.12 21.20 -12.26
C ALA A 48 2.05 21.87 -11.23
N CYS A 49 2.51 21.13 -10.23
CA CYS A 49 3.52 21.62 -9.28
C CYS A 49 4.84 21.94 -9.97
N LYS A 50 5.33 21.07 -10.85
CA LYS A 50 6.56 21.29 -11.63
C LYS A 50 6.42 22.50 -12.55
N ASP A 51 5.29 22.65 -13.25
CA ASP A 51 4.99 23.80 -14.10
C ASP A 51 4.95 25.11 -13.31
N ALA A 52 4.52 25.04 -12.05
CA ALA A 52 4.55 26.17 -11.12
C ALA A 52 5.94 26.42 -10.46
N GLY A 53 6.99 25.70 -10.88
CA GLY A 53 8.35 25.85 -10.37
C GLY A 53 8.59 25.21 -9.01
N LEU A 54 7.74 24.30 -8.55
CA LEU A 54 7.93 23.54 -7.31
C LEU A 54 8.75 22.26 -7.57
N ASP A 55 9.51 21.84 -6.56
CA ASP A 55 10.17 20.53 -6.51
C ASP A 55 9.13 19.49 -6.09
N ALA A 56 8.57 18.76 -7.06
CA ALA A 56 7.52 17.78 -6.82
C ALA A 56 7.86 16.41 -7.39
N GLU A 57 7.58 15.37 -6.63
CA GLU A 57 7.77 13.98 -6.98
C GLU A 57 6.45 13.20 -6.83
N SER A 58 6.10 12.38 -7.82
CA SER A 58 5.04 11.40 -7.71
C SER A 58 5.57 10.08 -7.13
N VAL A 59 4.89 9.54 -6.13
CA VAL A 59 5.21 8.27 -5.49
C VAL A 59 4.01 7.35 -5.55
N PHE A 60 4.24 6.11 -5.96
CA PHE A 60 3.24 5.05 -5.92
C PHE A 60 3.64 3.98 -4.90
N ILE A 61 2.86 3.88 -3.83
CA ILE A 61 3.04 2.88 -2.78
C ILE A 61 2.27 1.62 -3.17
N VAL A 62 2.97 0.51 -3.26
CA VAL A 62 2.39 -0.82 -3.51
C VAL A 62 2.22 -1.51 -2.18
N ASP A 63 0.97 -1.71 -1.76
CA ASP A 63 0.62 -2.36 -0.49
C ASP A 63 0.70 -3.89 -0.61
N SER A 64 1.87 -4.38 -1.00
CA SER A 64 2.17 -5.80 -1.22
C SER A 64 2.30 -6.60 0.08
N ALA A 65 2.49 -5.92 1.22
CA ALA A 65 2.43 -6.52 2.56
C ALA A 65 0.99 -6.80 3.03
N ASP A 66 -0.02 -6.24 2.35
CA ASP A 66 -1.41 -6.56 2.69
C ASP A 66 -1.69 -8.05 2.53
N PRO A 67 -2.45 -8.66 3.46
CA PRO A 67 -2.76 -10.07 3.39
C PRO A 67 -3.83 -10.41 2.34
N LEU A 68 -3.78 -11.61 1.80
CA LEU A 68 -4.92 -12.18 1.08
C LEU A 68 -6.09 -12.31 2.06
N ARG A 69 -7.18 -11.59 1.82
CA ARG A 69 -8.31 -11.50 2.76
C ARG A 69 -9.36 -12.60 2.57
N LYS A 70 -9.44 -13.14 1.37
CA LYS A 70 -10.39 -14.19 0.98
C LYS A 70 -9.95 -14.81 -0.34
N VAL A 71 -10.50 -15.98 -0.64
CA VAL A 71 -10.42 -16.54 -1.99
C VAL A 71 -11.36 -15.74 -2.90
N TYR A 72 -10.80 -15.05 -3.88
CA TYR A 72 -11.57 -14.26 -4.84
C TYR A 72 -12.18 -15.19 -5.92
N PRO A 73 -13.26 -14.80 -6.62
CA PRO A 73 -13.95 -15.67 -7.59
C PRO A 73 -13.08 -16.16 -8.77
N PHE A 74 -11.98 -15.50 -9.06
CA PHE A 74 -11.02 -15.89 -10.10
C PHE A 74 -9.92 -16.83 -9.60
N LEU A 75 -9.91 -17.14 -8.29
CA LEU A 75 -8.95 -18.05 -7.66
C LEU A 75 -9.59 -19.40 -7.38
N SER A 76 -8.80 -20.45 -7.42
CA SER A 76 -9.22 -21.77 -6.94
C SER A 76 -9.21 -21.85 -5.40
N ASP A 77 -9.96 -22.81 -4.85
CA ASP A 77 -10.01 -23.05 -3.39
C ASP A 77 -8.64 -23.39 -2.79
N GLU A 78 -7.66 -23.77 -3.63
CA GLU A 78 -6.27 -24.00 -3.17
C GLU A 78 -5.62 -22.76 -2.54
N TYR A 79 -6.18 -21.55 -2.75
CA TYR A 79 -5.74 -20.33 -2.11
C TYR A 79 -6.23 -20.17 -0.67
N GLU A 80 -7.15 -20.99 -0.18
CA GLU A 80 -7.59 -20.93 1.24
C GLU A 80 -6.43 -21.00 2.22
N LYS A 81 -5.43 -21.81 1.93
CA LYS A 81 -4.22 -21.97 2.76
C LYS A 81 -3.33 -20.69 2.85
N TYR A 82 -3.56 -19.73 1.96
CA TYR A 82 -2.80 -18.47 1.92
C TYR A 82 -3.58 -17.28 2.49
N ILE A 83 -4.81 -17.49 2.97
CA ILE A 83 -5.55 -16.42 3.64
C ILE A 83 -4.74 -15.94 4.84
N GLY A 84 -4.63 -14.60 4.99
CA GLY A 84 -3.80 -13.96 6.00
C GLY A 84 -2.32 -13.79 5.63
N CYS A 85 -1.83 -14.42 4.55
CA CYS A 85 -0.46 -14.26 4.07
C CYS A 85 -0.29 -13.02 3.18
N PRO A 86 0.88 -12.34 3.23
CA PRO A 86 1.16 -11.17 2.39
C PRO A 86 1.09 -11.51 0.90
N LEU A 87 0.50 -10.62 0.10
CA LEU A 87 0.42 -10.78 -1.35
C LEU A 87 1.81 -10.90 -2.02
N ALA A 88 2.83 -10.34 -1.39
CA ALA A 88 4.22 -10.44 -1.87
C ALA A 88 4.84 -11.83 -1.71
N THR A 89 4.30 -12.69 -0.85
CA THR A 89 4.91 -13.99 -0.49
C THR A 89 4.16 -15.20 -1.02
N ILE A 90 2.93 -15.02 -1.46
CA ILE A 90 2.12 -16.10 -2.02
C ILE A 90 2.32 -16.21 -3.53
N PRO A 91 2.21 -17.42 -4.12
CA PRO A 91 2.43 -17.62 -5.55
C PRO A 91 1.40 -16.88 -6.41
N ALA A 92 1.82 -16.48 -7.60
CA ALA A 92 0.92 -15.95 -8.62
C ALA A 92 -0.11 -17.01 -9.07
N PRO A 93 -1.36 -16.62 -9.44
CA PRO A 93 -2.30 -17.55 -10.03
C PRO A 93 -1.86 -17.94 -11.45
N ASP A 94 -2.09 -19.22 -11.81
CA ASP A 94 -2.00 -19.70 -13.17
C ASP A 94 -3.29 -19.34 -13.97
N GLU A 95 -3.37 -19.78 -15.23
CA GLU A 95 -4.52 -19.55 -16.11
C GLU A 95 -5.85 -20.14 -15.59
N ASN A 96 -5.79 -21.10 -14.66
CA ASN A 96 -6.94 -21.73 -14.02
C ASN A 96 -7.21 -21.19 -12.62
N GLY A 97 -6.51 -20.13 -12.22
CA GLY A 97 -6.62 -19.52 -10.89
C GLY A 97 -5.99 -20.35 -9.77
N ARG A 98 -5.15 -21.33 -10.08
CA ARG A 98 -4.43 -22.15 -9.10
C ARG A 98 -3.09 -21.53 -8.74
N PRO A 99 -2.53 -21.83 -7.54
CA PRO A 99 -1.18 -21.39 -7.22
C PRO A 99 -0.17 -21.87 -8.25
N GLY A 100 0.43 -20.93 -8.98
CA GLY A 100 1.41 -21.20 -10.02
C GLY A 100 2.80 -21.51 -9.45
N ASN A 101 3.72 -21.88 -10.34
CA ASN A 101 5.10 -22.26 -10.02
C ASN A 101 6.15 -21.53 -10.88
N ASP A 102 5.76 -20.39 -11.48
CA ASP A 102 6.64 -19.59 -12.35
C ASP A 102 7.62 -18.68 -11.59
N GLY A 103 7.58 -18.72 -10.25
CA GLY A 103 8.45 -17.95 -9.37
C GLY A 103 7.98 -16.53 -9.11
N ARG A 104 6.88 -16.07 -9.72
CA ARG A 104 6.30 -14.76 -9.44
C ARG A 104 5.41 -14.82 -8.20
N SER A 105 5.39 -13.70 -7.46
CA SER A 105 4.40 -13.52 -6.41
C SER A 105 3.05 -13.05 -6.95
N TYR A 106 2.02 -13.22 -6.15
CA TYR A 106 0.67 -12.73 -6.43
C TYR A 106 0.67 -11.21 -6.71
N SER A 107 1.34 -10.43 -5.86
CA SER A 107 1.44 -8.99 -6.05
C SER A 107 2.13 -8.61 -7.36
N GLN A 108 3.21 -9.28 -7.74
CA GLN A 108 3.90 -9.06 -9.02
C GLN A 108 3.00 -9.36 -10.22
N HIS A 109 2.25 -10.46 -10.17
CA HIS A 109 1.36 -10.88 -11.25
C HIS A 109 0.36 -9.79 -11.66
N PHE A 110 -0.26 -9.14 -10.68
CA PHE A 110 -1.25 -8.09 -10.95
C PHE A 110 -0.61 -6.72 -11.17
N LEU A 111 0.53 -6.44 -10.54
CA LEU A 111 1.19 -5.14 -10.63
C LEU A 111 1.89 -4.92 -11.98
N GLU A 112 2.62 -5.91 -12.49
CA GLU A 112 3.45 -5.78 -13.69
C GLU A 112 2.69 -5.27 -14.92
N PRO A 113 1.49 -5.82 -15.28
CA PRO A 113 0.72 -5.30 -16.41
C PRO A 113 0.26 -3.85 -16.22
N PHE A 114 -0.04 -3.46 -14.98
CA PHE A 114 -0.45 -2.10 -14.67
C PHE A 114 0.71 -1.12 -14.81
N LEU A 115 1.90 -1.46 -14.33
CA LEU A 115 3.09 -0.63 -14.52
C LEU A 115 3.44 -0.47 -16.00
N ALA A 116 3.33 -1.53 -16.78
CA ALA A 116 3.53 -1.48 -18.23
C ALA A 116 2.51 -0.54 -18.92
N ALA A 117 1.25 -0.55 -18.47
CA ALA A 117 0.23 0.37 -18.97
C ALA A 117 0.51 1.83 -18.59
N LEU A 118 0.98 2.09 -17.37
CA LEU A 118 1.38 3.45 -16.94
C LEU A 118 2.53 3.98 -17.78
N GLU A 119 3.51 3.13 -18.12
CA GLU A 119 4.63 3.53 -18.97
C GLU A 119 4.18 3.95 -20.38
N GLN A 120 3.20 3.23 -20.96
CA GLN A 120 2.65 3.57 -22.27
C GLN A 120 2.01 4.97 -22.34
N ILE A 121 1.52 5.49 -21.22
CA ILE A 121 0.93 6.83 -21.12
C ILE A 121 1.86 7.86 -20.48
N ASP A 122 3.16 7.53 -20.38
CA ASP A 122 4.22 8.37 -19.79
C ASP A 122 3.95 8.81 -18.34
N VAL A 123 3.36 7.92 -17.55
CA VAL A 123 3.16 8.09 -16.10
C VAL A 123 4.18 7.23 -15.35
N LYS A 124 5.17 7.87 -14.73
CA LYS A 124 6.36 7.22 -14.15
C LYS A 124 6.57 7.64 -12.69
N PRO A 125 5.71 7.25 -11.76
CA PRO A 125 5.92 7.52 -10.35
C PRO A 125 7.11 6.71 -9.82
N ARG A 126 7.77 7.17 -8.77
CA ARG A 126 8.71 6.35 -8.03
C ARG A 126 7.93 5.28 -7.24
N ILE A 127 8.24 4.02 -7.49
CA ILE A 127 7.57 2.89 -6.85
C ILE A 127 8.18 2.64 -5.47
N ILE A 128 7.33 2.47 -4.46
CA ILE A 128 7.69 1.99 -3.13
C ILE A 128 6.88 0.72 -2.85
N ASP A 129 7.55 -0.42 -2.81
CA ASP A 129 6.95 -1.67 -2.36
C ASP A 129 7.03 -1.74 -0.83
N ASN A 130 5.89 -1.84 -0.15
CA ASN A 130 5.88 -1.76 1.30
C ASN A 130 6.35 -3.06 1.97
N TYR A 131 6.12 -4.23 1.38
CA TYR A 131 6.67 -5.49 1.91
C TYR A 131 8.21 -5.46 1.92
N THR A 132 8.82 -5.07 0.81
CA THR A 132 10.27 -4.87 0.71
C THR A 132 10.75 -3.83 1.72
N SER A 133 10.03 -2.72 1.86
CA SER A 133 10.39 -1.65 2.80
C SER A 133 10.34 -2.10 4.26
N TYR A 134 9.36 -2.93 4.65
CA TYR A 134 9.33 -3.57 5.96
C TYR A 134 10.50 -4.54 6.15
N SER A 135 10.74 -5.40 5.17
CA SER A 135 11.82 -6.40 5.22
C SER A 135 13.21 -5.78 5.33
N GLU A 136 13.41 -4.60 4.72
CA GLU A 136 14.64 -3.82 4.80
C GLU A 136 14.73 -2.92 6.05
N GLY A 137 13.75 -2.97 6.94
CA GLY A 137 13.70 -2.19 8.17
C GLY A 137 13.46 -0.69 7.98
N LYS A 138 13.03 -0.23 6.79
CA LYS A 138 12.78 1.21 6.52
C LYS A 138 11.71 1.82 7.41
N PHE A 139 10.80 1.01 7.94
CA PHE A 139 9.73 1.44 8.84
C PHE A 139 10.04 1.17 10.32
N ALA A 140 11.18 0.54 10.66
CA ALA A 140 11.49 0.08 12.01
C ALA A 140 11.32 1.18 13.08
N GLU A 141 11.94 2.34 12.87
CA GLU A 141 11.86 3.45 13.82
C GLU A 141 10.42 4.01 13.96
N LYS A 142 9.65 4.06 12.87
CA LYS A 142 8.26 4.52 12.94
C LYS A 142 7.34 3.50 13.59
N SER A 143 7.60 2.21 13.35
CA SER A 143 6.92 1.12 14.04
C SER A 143 7.20 1.14 15.54
N ARG A 144 8.45 1.38 15.95
CA ARG A 144 8.81 1.58 17.37
C ARG A 144 8.00 2.69 18.01
N ILE A 145 7.99 3.88 17.39
CA ILE A 145 7.22 5.03 17.90
C ILE A 145 5.72 4.70 18.00
N ALA A 146 5.16 3.98 17.01
CA ALA A 146 3.77 3.56 17.06
C ALA A 146 3.49 2.60 18.21
N CYS A 147 4.38 1.63 18.46
CA CYS A 147 4.26 0.70 19.58
C CYS A 147 4.34 1.42 20.94
N GLU A 148 5.28 2.36 21.09
CA GLU A 148 5.40 3.17 22.31
C GLU A 148 4.18 4.05 22.58
N LYS A 149 3.45 4.43 21.53
CA LYS A 149 2.27 5.32 21.59
C LYS A 149 0.96 4.58 21.31
N ALA A 150 0.92 3.28 21.55
CA ALA A 150 -0.24 2.45 21.22
C ALA A 150 -1.55 2.98 21.85
N ASP A 151 -1.51 3.37 23.11
CA ASP A 151 -2.69 3.89 23.82
C ASP A 151 -3.16 5.25 23.26
N GLU A 152 -2.23 6.18 22.99
CA GLU A 152 -2.54 7.46 22.36
C GLU A 152 -3.18 7.26 20.97
N ILE A 153 -2.64 6.33 20.18
CA ILE A 153 -3.16 6.02 18.84
C ILE A 153 -4.56 5.41 18.95
N ARG A 154 -4.78 4.49 19.89
CA ARG A 154 -6.10 3.91 20.18
C ARG A 154 -7.12 5.00 20.47
N GLU A 155 -6.85 5.87 21.44
CA GLU A 155 -7.74 6.97 21.81
C GLU A 155 -8.08 7.89 20.64
N ILE A 156 -7.09 8.21 19.80
CA ILE A 156 -7.30 9.04 18.61
C ILE A 156 -8.20 8.33 17.60
N ILE A 157 -7.94 7.05 17.32
CA ILE A 157 -8.73 6.28 16.36
C ILE A 157 -10.19 6.18 16.84
N GLU A 158 -10.43 5.81 18.09
CA GLU A 158 -11.76 5.66 18.64
C GLU A 158 -12.54 7.00 18.63
N ARG A 159 -11.88 8.08 19.03
CA ARG A 159 -12.47 9.42 19.03
C ARG A 159 -12.81 9.93 17.63
N VAL A 160 -11.93 9.71 16.65
CA VAL A 160 -12.10 10.27 15.29
C VAL A 160 -13.02 9.40 14.45
N SER A 161 -12.91 8.07 14.56
CA SER A 161 -13.68 7.13 13.75
C SER A 161 -15.03 6.73 14.38
N SER A 162 -15.25 7.06 15.65
CA SER A 162 -16.38 6.59 16.46
C SER A 162 -16.49 5.06 16.48
N ARG A 163 -15.35 4.37 16.40
CA ARG A 163 -15.26 2.90 16.48
C ARG A 163 -14.65 2.52 17.81
N GLU A 164 -15.24 1.52 18.45
CA GLU A 164 -14.62 0.83 19.56
C GLU A 164 -13.63 -0.21 19.01
N LEU A 165 -12.37 -0.12 19.40
CA LEU A 165 -11.34 -1.08 18.98
C LEU A 165 -11.35 -2.30 19.90
N ALA A 166 -10.98 -3.46 19.34
CA ALA A 166 -10.90 -4.69 20.13
C ALA A 166 -9.92 -4.52 21.33
N PRO A 167 -10.18 -5.17 22.48
CA PRO A 167 -9.33 -5.04 23.66
C PRO A 167 -7.86 -5.37 23.43
N ASP A 168 -7.58 -6.30 22.51
CA ASP A 168 -6.25 -6.77 22.10
C ASP A 168 -5.70 -6.03 20.87
N TRP A 169 -6.36 -4.93 20.44
CA TRP A 169 -5.86 -4.14 19.32
C TRP A 169 -4.49 -3.54 19.62
N PHE A 170 -3.59 -3.64 18.65
CA PHE A 170 -2.25 -3.06 18.69
C PHE A 170 -1.92 -2.40 17.34
N PRO A 171 -1.14 -1.29 17.30
CA PRO A 171 -0.88 -0.54 16.07
C PRO A 171 0.09 -1.23 15.10
N PHE A 172 0.63 -2.39 15.45
CA PHE A 172 1.53 -3.19 14.63
C PHE A 172 1.11 -4.64 14.64
N ASN A 173 0.93 -5.23 13.45
CA ASN A 173 0.50 -6.62 13.27
C ASN A 173 1.63 -7.43 12.63
N PRO A 174 2.43 -8.19 13.39
CA PRO A 174 3.47 -9.04 12.84
C PRO A 174 2.86 -10.30 12.20
N TYR A 175 3.54 -10.84 11.20
CA TYR A 175 3.22 -12.17 10.68
C TYR A 175 3.72 -13.24 11.65
N GLY A 176 2.94 -14.30 11.82
CA GLY A 176 3.33 -15.48 12.57
C GLY A 176 4.38 -16.33 11.87
N HIS A 177 4.84 -17.38 12.53
CA HIS A 177 5.83 -18.32 11.96
C HIS A 177 5.35 -19.03 10.69
N ASN A 178 4.03 -19.12 10.50
CA ASN A 178 3.41 -19.66 9.29
C ASN A 178 3.30 -18.63 8.14
N GLY A 179 3.80 -17.40 8.34
CA GLY A 179 3.72 -16.31 7.37
C GLY A 179 2.34 -15.65 7.25
N SER A 180 1.39 -15.97 8.14
CA SER A 180 0.03 -15.40 8.15
C SER A 180 -0.17 -14.46 9.33
N LEU A 181 -1.09 -13.49 9.19
CA LEU A 181 -1.62 -12.69 10.30
C LEU A 181 -2.65 -13.45 11.15
N ASP A 182 -3.23 -14.53 10.61
CA ASP A 182 -4.29 -15.28 11.28
C ASP A 182 -3.75 -16.01 12.51
N GLY A 183 -4.48 -15.84 13.63
CA GLY A 183 -4.12 -16.46 14.91
C GLY A 183 -2.94 -15.81 15.62
N VAL A 184 -2.52 -14.62 15.20
CA VAL A 184 -1.45 -13.84 15.83
C VAL A 184 -2.08 -12.75 16.73
N THR A 185 -1.64 -12.71 17.99
CA THR A 185 -1.99 -11.67 18.95
C THR A 185 -0.71 -11.06 19.52
N VAL A 186 -0.61 -9.74 19.49
CA VAL A 186 0.51 -9.02 20.11
C VAL A 186 0.21 -8.86 21.59
N THR A 187 1.06 -9.45 22.45
CA THR A 187 0.94 -9.38 23.92
C THR A 187 1.89 -8.36 24.53
N GLY A 188 2.82 -7.83 23.75
CA GLY A 188 3.80 -6.84 24.17
C GLY A 188 4.90 -6.71 23.13
N TYR A 189 5.82 -5.77 23.36
CA TYR A 189 7.01 -5.63 22.53
C TYR A 189 8.21 -5.23 23.39
N GLU A 190 9.41 -5.62 22.94
CA GLU A 190 10.68 -5.15 23.46
C GLU A 190 11.49 -4.57 22.30
N TRP A 191 12.14 -3.43 22.53
CA TRP A 191 13.02 -2.82 21.54
C TRP A 191 14.47 -3.04 21.99
N PRO A 192 15.34 -3.60 21.11
CA PRO A 192 16.74 -3.88 21.44
C PRO A 192 17.58 -2.62 21.64
#